data_9e4cd03a1a6c58c5b4aab3eb5aba382b
#
_entry.id   9e4cd03a1a6c58c5b4aab3eb5aba382b
#
_cell.length_a   1.000
_cell.length_b   1.000
_cell.length_c   1.000
_cell.angle_alpha   90.00
_cell.angle_beta   90.00
_cell.angle_gamma   90.00
#
_symmetry.space_group_name_H-M   'P 1'
#
loop_
_entity.id
_entity.type
_entity.pdbx_description
1 polymer ?
#
loop_
_entity_poly.entity_id
_entity_poly.type
_entity_poly.pdbx_seq_one_letter_code
_entity_poly.pdbx_strand_id
1 'polypeptide(L)'
;GKCDTFQGQRQMTSPIVDLVGDQTGRIIAVYPQSEKSGLLTKDLARFVEEAVARCRPRGLDDPVPDGVLDRFDFVDRAAAVFGIHQPESMAEVAEARRRLVFDELLRVQLELVRRKRRIERETAGIAHEIAGELTDRFIERLPFPLTNAQQRAIGEIGADLELARPMHRLLQGDVGSGKTLVAVHALLTAVQGGYQGALMAPTEVLAEQHHAGVTAMLGDLSVPDSSTLMGERPLRVELLTNRVAAGDRRKILADLVTGKVDIIIGTHALIQEKVEYAALGVVVIDEQHRFGVEQRAALREKGDAVTAPDVLVMTATPIPRTAAMTVYGDLDVSVLDELPPGRTPIITEWARDDAAEDGVWDVVRAEVGAGRQVYVVCPLIDESEALDVRSAEDTFAALQAAELSDLRLGLLHGRVTATEKASVMDDFRAGDLDVLVATTVIEVGVDVPNAT
;
A
#
# COMPACT_ATOMS: atom_id res chain seq x y z
N GLY A 1 -34.40 19.26 -14.75
CA GLY A 1 -35.56 18.71 -14.02
C GLY A 1 -35.56 17.18 -14.07
N LYS A 2 -36.16 16.55 -13.08
CA LYS A 2 -36.38 15.09 -13.05
C LYS A 2 -37.71 14.79 -13.75
N CYS A 3 -37.71 13.89 -14.75
CA CYS A 3 -38.94 13.38 -15.34
C CYS A 3 -39.53 12.27 -14.46
N ASP A 4 -40.77 12.41 -14.07
CA ASP A 4 -41.50 11.47 -13.23
C ASP A 4 -42.92 11.24 -13.74
N THR A 5 -43.57 10.18 -13.29
CA THR A 5 -44.96 9.90 -13.65
C THR A 5 -45.81 10.02 -12.39
N PHE A 6 -46.72 10.98 -12.36
CA PHE A 6 -47.67 11.17 -11.28
C PHE A 6 -49.10 11.02 -11.81
N GLN A 7 -49.90 10.16 -11.21
CA GLN A 7 -51.28 9.85 -11.63
C GLN A 7 -51.42 9.49 -13.12
N GLY A 8 -50.44 8.77 -13.69
CA GLY A 8 -50.47 8.37 -15.10
C GLY A 8 -50.03 9.45 -16.09
N GLN A 9 -49.73 10.66 -15.63
CA GLN A 9 -49.23 11.76 -16.47
C GLN A 9 -47.75 11.98 -16.24
N ARG A 10 -47.00 12.17 -17.34
CA ARG A 10 -45.59 12.55 -17.26
C ARG A 10 -45.44 13.99 -16.78
N GLN A 11 -44.75 14.19 -15.70
CA GLN A 11 -44.42 15.53 -15.16
C GLN A 11 -42.94 15.71 -15.03
N MET A 12 -42.51 16.95 -15.00
CA MET A 12 -41.12 17.32 -14.75
C MET A 12 -41.06 18.11 -13.45
N THR A 13 -40.31 17.61 -12.47
CA THR A 13 -40.12 18.25 -11.19
C THR A 13 -38.95 19.21 -11.27
N SER A 14 -39.14 20.45 -10.82
CA SER A 14 -38.14 21.54 -10.81
C SER A 14 -37.45 21.71 -12.17
N PRO A 15 -38.20 21.93 -13.28
CA PRO A 15 -37.58 22.17 -14.57
C PRO A 15 -36.84 23.51 -14.58
N ILE A 16 -35.67 23.53 -15.19
CA ILE A 16 -35.05 24.78 -15.62
C ILE A 16 -35.68 25.12 -16.98
N VAL A 17 -36.40 26.20 -17.06
CA VAL A 17 -37.11 26.63 -18.28
C VAL A 17 -36.31 27.79 -18.88
N ASP A 18 -35.83 27.61 -20.11
CA ASP A 18 -35.23 28.65 -20.92
C ASP A 18 -36.30 29.26 -21.84
N LEU A 19 -36.79 30.43 -21.47
CA LEU A 19 -37.85 31.14 -22.22
C LEU A 19 -37.33 31.89 -23.43
N VAL A 20 -36.04 32.18 -23.47
CA VAL A 20 -35.41 33.04 -24.49
C VAL A 20 -34.68 32.23 -25.55
N GLY A 21 -34.36 30.94 -25.24
CA GLY A 21 -33.63 30.07 -26.16
C GLY A 21 -32.12 30.28 -26.16
N ASP A 22 -31.59 31.09 -25.25
CA ASP A 22 -30.15 31.39 -25.18
C ASP A 22 -29.28 30.19 -24.85
N GLN A 23 -29.85 29.20 -24.15
CA GLN A 23 -29.13 27.99 -23.74
C GLN A 23 -29.56 26.73 -24.50
N THR A 24 -30.65 26.83 -25.27
CA THR A 24 -31.17 25.69 -26.01
C THR A 24 -30.26 25.35 -27.20
N GLY A 25 -29.83 24.06 -27.27
CA GLY A 25 -28.94 23.60 -28.33
C GLY A 25 -27.44 23.88 -28.09
N ARG A 26 -27.05 24.34 -26.90
CA ARG A 26 -25.65 24.56 -26.50
C ARG A 26 -25.26 23.56 -25.42
N ILE A 27 -23.96 23.27 -25.35
CA ILE A 27 -23.37 22.52 -24.22
C ILE A 27 -23.16 23.52 -23.08
N ILE A 28 -23.72 23.23 -21.93
CA ILE A 28 -23.69 24.13 -20.77
C ILE A 28 -22.86 23.50 -19.65
N ALA A 29 -21.90 24.26 -19.13
CA ALA A 29 -21.16 23.86 -17.94
C ALA A 29 -22.06 23.93 -16.70
N VAL A 30 -22.08 22.85 -15.90
CA VAL A 30 -22.84 22.77 -14.64
C VAL A 30 -21.87 22.96 -13.50
N TYR A 31 -22.13 23.98 -12.65
CA TYR A 31 -21.29 24.31 -11.51
C TYR A 31 -21.95 23.80 -10.21
N PRO A 32 -21.12 23.42 -9.21
CA PRO A 32 -21.64 23.02 -7.92
C PRO A 32 -22.33 24.20 -7.24
N GLN A 33 -23.48 23.94 -6.63
CA GLN A 33 -24.23 24.96 -5.88
C GLN A 33 -24.08 24.76 -4.38
N SER A 34 -24.19 25.83 -3.61
CA SER A 34 -24.10 25.79 -2.16
C SER A 34 -25.32 26.49 -1.53
N GLU A 35 -26.19 25.70 -0.92
CA GLU A 35 -27.35 26.21 -0.20
C GLU A 35 -26.95 27.15 0.96
N LYS A 36 -25.81 26.84 1.64
CA LYS A 36 -25.32 27.68 2.76
C LYS A 36 -24.90 29.09 2.33
N SER A 37 -24.38 29.23 1.09
CA SER A 37 -23.92 30.52 0.57
C SER A 37 -24.95 31.20 -0.34
N GLY A 38 -26.07 30.56 -0.61
CA GLY A 38 -27.11 31.09 -1.52
C GLY A 38 -26.68 31.17 -2.98
N LEU A 39 -25.58 30.53 -3.36
CA LEU A 39 -25.05 30.54 -4.72
C LEU A 39 -25.68 29.41 -5.55
N LEU A 40 -26.33 29.75 -6.63
CA LEU A 40 -26.90 28.83 -7.59
C LEU A 40 -25.96 28.61 -8.79
N THR A 41 -26.09 27.48 -9.47
CA THR A 41 -25.35 27.16 -10.70
C THR A 41 -25.38 28.31 -11.72
N LYS A 42 -26.53 28.97 -11.88
CA LYS A 42 -26.70 30.10 -12.81
C LYS A 42 -25.85 31.34 -12.43
N ASP A 43 -25.66 31.58 -11.13
CA ASP A 43 -24.86 32.73 -10.68
C ASP A 43 -23.38 32.49 -10.96
N LEU A 44 -22.91 31.27 -10.70
CA LEU A 44 -21.56 30.84 -11.04
C LEU A 44 -21.30 30.84 -12.54
N ALA A 45 -22.25 30.36 -13.35
CA ALA A 45 -22.17 30.38 -14.80
C ALA A 45 -21.95 31.83 -15.32
N ARG A 46 -22.78 32.80 -14.85
CA ARG A 46 -22.64 34.21 -15.21
C ARG A 46 -21.28 34.79 -14.81
N PHE A 47 -20.79 34.49 -13.60
CA PHE A 47 -19.48 34.97 -13.16
C PHE A 47 -18.35 34.39 -14.02
N VAL A 48 -18.43 33.12 -14.39
CA VAL A 48 -17.44 32.48 -15.26
C VAL A 48 -17.51 33.01 -16.67
N GLU A 49 -18.70 33.23 -17.24
CA GLU A 49 -18.87 33.88 -18.56
C GLU A 49 -18.21 35.25 -18.61
N GLU A 50 -18.43 36.08 -17.60
CA GLU A 50 -17.80 37.40 -17.51
C GLU A 50 -16.29 37.30 -17.34
N ALA A 51 -15.81 36.37 -16.51
CA ALA A 51 -14.38 36.14 -16.35
C ALA A 51 -13.71 35.68 -17.64
N VAL A 52 -14.30 34.73 -18.37
CA VAL A 52 -13.82 34.27 -19.67
C VAL A 52 -13.80 35.39 -20.67
N ALA A 53 -14.87 36.20 -20.76
CA ALA A 53 -14.93 37.37 -21.70
C ALA A 53 -13.83 38.38 -21.40
N ARG A 54 -13.46 38.61 -20.15
CA ARG A 54 -12.38 39.52 -19.75
C ARG A 54 -10.99 38.95 -19.97
N CYS A 55 -10.81 37.64 -19.82
CA CYS A 55 -9.51 36.97 -19.97
C CYS A 55 -9.19 36.68 -21.44
N ARG A 56 -10.18 36.32 -22.25
CA ARG A 56 -9.98 35.90 -23.65
C ARG A 56 -9.15 36.93 -24.49
N PRO A 57 -9.35 38.24 -24.41
CA PRO A 57 -8.52 39.21 -25.18
C PRO A 57 -7.08 39.34 -24.68
N ARG A 58 -6.82 38.93 -23.42
CA ARG A 58 -5.49 39.00 -22.78
C ARG A 58 -4.67 37.76 -22.99
N GLY A 59 -5.33 36.63 -23.33
CA GLY A 59 -4.75 35.30 -23.30
C GLY A 59 -4.51 34.79 -21.87
N LEU A 60 -4.02 33.59 -21.78
CA LEU A 60 -3.54 32.95 -20.54
C LEU A 60 -2.15 32.41 -20.82
N ASP A 61 -1.19 32.79 -19.99
CA ASP A 61 0.16 32.25 -20.09
C ASP A 61 0.14 30.73 -19.81
N ASP A 62 0.83 30.01 -20.68
CA ASP A 62 1.00 28.57 -20.52
C ASP A 62 2.35 28.26 -19.86
N PRO A 63 2.38 27.71 -18.64
CA PRO A 63 3.62 27.35 -17.99
C PRO A 63 4.25 26.07 -18.55
N VAL A 64 3.52 25.31 -19.39
CA VAL A 64 4.01 24.07 -20.00
C VAL A 64 4.71 24.42 -21.32
N PRO A 65 5.98 23.99 -21.52
CA PRO A 65 6.70 24.26 -22.74
C PRO A 65 6.02 23.68 -24.00
N ASP A 66 6.06 24.40 -25.13
CA ASP A 66 5.44 23.98 -26.39
C ASP A 66 5.85 22.55 -26.81
N GLY A 67 7.13 22.20 -26.67
CA GLY A 67 7.61 20.84 -27.01
C GLY A 67 7.00 19.71 -26.15
N VAL A 68 6.45 20.03 -24.98
CA VAL A 68 5.67 19.07 -24.18
C VAL A 68 4.24 18.99 -24.69
N LEU A 69 3.64 20.14 -25.05
CA LEU A 69 2.32 20.19 -25.63
C LEU A 69 2.27 19.40 -26.93
N ASP A 70 3.22 19.64 -27.82
CA ASP A 70 3.36 18.94 -29.11
C ASP A 70 3.55 17.43 -28.93
N ARG A 71 4.41 17.03 -27.98
CA ARG A 71 4.70 15.61 -27.73
C ARG A 71 3.48 14.81 -27.31
N PHE A 72 2.57 15.42 -26.56
CA PHE A 72 1.39 14.76 -26.02
C PHE A 72 0.10 15.14 -26.73
N ASP A 73 0.19 15.93 -27.78
CA ASP A 73 -0.96 16.45 -28.52
C ASP A 73 -1.98 17.11 -27.57
N PHE A 74 -1.49 18.09 -26.79
CA PHE A 74 -2.32 18.89 -25.90
C PHE A 74 -2.63 20.25 -26.52
N VAL A 75 -3.85 20.71 -26.30
CA VAL A 75 -4.22 22.12 -26.54
C VAL A 75 -3.50 23.03 -25.54
N ASP A 76 -3.32 24.30 -25.88
CA ASP A 76 -2.77 25.30 -24.97
C ASP A 76 -3.72 25.54 -23.76
N ARG A 77 -3.19 26.21 -22.75
CA ARG A 77 -3.95 26.48 -21.51
C ARG A 77 -5.17 27.37 -21.77
N ALA A 78 -5.08 28.34 -22.67
CA ALA A 78 -6.19 29.23 -22.99
C ALA A 78 -7.33 28.45 -23.65
N ALA A 79 -7.01 27.65 -24.67
CA ALA A 79 -7.99 26.76 -25.32
C ALA A 79 -8.62 25.79 -24.32
N ALA A 80 -7.83 25.17 -23.44
CA ALA A 80 -8.37 24.24 -22.43
C ALA A 80 -9.32 24.93 -21.41
N VAL A 81 -8.93 26.09 -20.88
CA VAL A 81 -9.76 26.83 -19.91
C VAL A 81 -11.04 27.36 -20.58
N PHE A 82 -10.93 27.89 -21.78
CA PHE A 82 -12.12 28.43 -22.47
C PHE A 82 -13.02 27.29 -22.98
N GLY A 83 -12.44 26.21 -23.54
CA GLY A 83 -13.16 25.06 -24.04
C GLY A 83 -13.90 24.26 -22.98
N ILE A 84 -13.41 24.19 -21.73
CA ILE A 84 -14.13 23.51 -20.65
C ILE A 84 -15.33 24.29 -20.14
N HIS A 85 -15.31 25.62 -20.25
CA HIS A 85 -16.36 26.51 -19.75
C HIS A 85 -17.38 26.93 -20.83
N GLN A 86 -16.96 27.08 -22.07
CA GLN A 86 -17.78 27.49 -23.21
C GLN A 86 -17.46 26.64 -24.45
N PRO A 87 -17.70 25.32 -24.39
CA PRO A 87 -17.38 24.42 -25.48
C PRO A 87 -18.34 24.55 -26.65
N GLU A 88 -17.82 24.42 -27.86
CA GLU A 88 -18.61 24.30 -29.07
C GLU A 88 -19.02 22.84 -29.36
N SER A 89 -18.22 21.87 -28.85
CA SER A 89 -18.47 20.45 -29.05
C SER A 89 -18.03 19.61 -27.84
N MET A 90 -18.56 18.39 -27.75
CA MET A 90 -18.10 17.43 -26.73
C MET A 90 -16.66 16.94 -26.96
N ALA A 91 -16.16 17.01 -28.19
CA ALA A 91 -14.77 16.72 -28.49
C ALA A 91 -13.84 17.78 -27.84
N GLU A 92 -14.19 19.06 -27.98
CA GLU A 92 -13.46 20.16 -27.31
C GLU A 92 -13.47 20.01 -25.78
N VAL A 93 -14.61 19.60 -25.18
CA VAL A 93 -14.67 19.29 -23.74
C VAL A 93 -13.68 18.19 -23.36
N ALA A 94 -13.57 17.13 -24.18
CA ALA A 94 -12.67 16.01 -23.92
C ALA A 94 -11.19 16.45 -23.98
N GLU A 95 -10.81 17.24 -24.99
CA GLU A 95 -9.46 17.80 -25.13
C GLU A 95 -9.11 18.76 -24.00
N ALA A 96 -10.00 19.69 -23.69
CA ALA A 96 -9.84 20.62 -22.59
C ALA A 96 -9.68 19.90 -21.24
N ARG A 97 -10.53 18.91 -20.97
CA ARG A 97 -10.45 18.09 -19.75
C ARG A 97 -9.13 17.33 -19.67
N ARG A 98 -8.69 16.72 -20.79
CA ARG A 98 -7.42 15.98 -20.84
C ARG A 98 -6.24 16.89 -20.50
N ARG A 99 -6.22 18.12 -21.01
CA ARG A 99 -5.19 19.10 -20.68
C ARG A 99 -5.25 19.56 -19.23
N LEU A 100 -6.41 19.90 -18.69
CA LEU A 100 -6.54 20.36 -17.31
C LEU A 100 -6.19 19.28 -16.30
N VAL A 101 -6.55 18.01 -16.56
CA VAL A 101 -6.13 16.87 -15.75
C VAL A 101 -4.61 16.73 -15.76
N PHE A 102 -3.98 16.90 -16.93
CA PHE A 102 -2.51 16.89 -17.02
C PHE A 102 -1.90 18.00 -16.17
N ASP A 103 -2.40 19.24 -16.23
CA ASP A 103 -1.90 20.37 -15.45
C ASP A 103 -1.97 20.14 -13.95
N GLU A 104 -3.08 19.57 -13.47
CA GLU A 104 -3.26 19.22 -12.06
C GLU A 104 -2.25 18.15 -11.60
N LEU A 105 -2.14 17.06 -12.36
CA LEU A 105 -1.21 15.99 -12.06
C LEU A 105 0.25 16.43 -12.17
N LEU A 106 0.59 17.24 -13.19
CA LEU A 106 1.93 17.78 -13.37
C LEU A 106 2.36 18.63 -12.18
N ARG A 107 1.45 19.47 -11.64
CA ARG A 107 1.75 20.30 -10.46
C ARG A 107 2.11 19.43 -9.25
N VAL A 108 1.33 18.38 -8.98
CA VAL A 108 1.59 17.44 -7.90
C VAL A 108 2.95 16.74 -8.12
N GLN A 109 3.18 16.25 -9.34
CA GLN A 109 4.42 15.54 -9.66
C GLN A 109 5.66 16.43 -9.55
N LEU A 110 5.58 17.68 -9.99
CA LEU A 110 6.69 18.64 -9.86
C LEU A 110 7.04 18.90 -8.40
N GLU A 111 6.05 19.01 -7.51
CA GLU A 111 6.30 19.21 -6.09
C GLU A 111 6.93 17.97 -5.44
N LEU A 112 6.45 16.78 -5.79
CA LEU A 112 7.03 15.52 -5.31
C LEU A 112 8.48 15.33 -5.78
N VAL A 113 8.76 15.59 -7.06
CA VAL A 113 10.13 15.52 -7.60
C VAL A 113 11.05 16.58 -6.97
N ARG A 114 10.55 17.80 -6.74
CA ARG A 114 11.30 18.84 -6.03
C ARG A 114 11.64 18.42 -4.61
N ARG A 115 10.67 17.84 -3.89
CA ARG A 115 10.85 17.33 -2.54
C ARG A 115 11.90 16.21 -2.52
N LYS A 116 11.77 15.23 -3.44
CA LYS A 116 12.75 14.14 -3.59
C LYS A 116 14.15 14.69 -3.81
N ARG A 117 14.34 15.57 -4.82
CA ARG A 117 15.65 16.15 -5.12
C ARG A 117 16.24 16.99 -3.99
N ARG A 118 15.38 17.64 -3.18
CA ARG A 118 15.82 18.37 -2.02
C ARG A 118 16.40 17.41 -0.97
N ILE A 119 15.69 16.32 -0.66
CA ILE A 119 16.12 15.28 0.27
C ILE A 119 17.45 14.68 -0.20
N GLU A 120 17.56 14.30 -1.46
CA GLU A 120 18.79 13.74 -2.06
C GLU A 120 20.00 14.69 -1.99
N ARG A 121 19.79 16.00 -1.97
CA ARG A 121 20.84 17.01 -1.89
C ARG A 121 21.22 17.40 -0.47
N GLU A 122 20.24 17.44 0.43
CA GLU A 122 20.42 17.94 1.80
C GLU A 122 20.76 16.83 2.79
N THR A 123 20.58 15.55 2.40
CA THR A 123 20.81 14.40 3.27
C THR A 123 21.85 13.47 2.65
N ALA A 124 22.93 13.21 3.37
CA ALA A 124 23.89 12.19 2.99
C ALA A 124 23.30 10.80 3.25
N GLY A 125 23.47 9.88 2.30
CA GLY A 125 23.12 8.47 2.44
C GLY A 125 24.35 7.62 2.74
N ILE A 126 24.13 6.35 2.97
CA ILE A 126 25.14 5.34 3.19
C ILE A 126 25.39 4.62 1.87
N ALA A 127 26.64 4.62 1.40
CA ALA A 127 27.02 3.77 0.26
C ALA A 127 27.34 2.37 0.79
N HIS A 128 26.45 1.42 0.52
CA HIS A 128 26.62 0.02 0.92
C HIS A 128 27.47 -0.75 -0.09
N GLU A 129 28.18 -1.76 0.39
CA GLU A 129 28.86 -2.73 -0.46
C GLU A 129 27.86 -3.80 -0.86
N ILE A 130 27.44 -3.81 -2.13
CA ILE A 130 26.41 -4.73 -2.65
C ILE A 130 26.93 -6.11 -2.95
N ALA A 131 28.21 -6.22 -3.35
CA ALA A 131 28.84 -7.50 -3.60
C ALA A 131 29.48 -8.03 -2.30
N GLY A 132 29.14 -9.27 -1.91
CA GLY A 132 29.77 -9.86 -0.75
C GLY A 132 29.22 -11.20 -0.32
N GLU A 133 30.00 -11.88 0.48
CA GLU A 133 29.79 -13.29 0.83
C GLU A 133 28.45 -13.56 1.54
N LEU A 134 27.94 -12.61 2.32
CA LEU A 134 26.71 -12.81 3.10
C LEU A 134 25.47 -12.86 2.20
N THR A 135 25.36 -11.95 1.24
CA THR A 135 24.27 -11.92 0.27
C THR A 135 24.34 -13.09 -0.72
N ASP A 136 25.56 -13.47 -1.16
CA ASP A 136 25.76 -14.60 -2.06
C ASP A 136 25.37 -15.92 -1.36
N ARG A 137 25.84 -16.16 -0.15
CA ARG A 137 25.46 -17.33 0.66
C ARG A 137 23.96 -17.41 0.91
N PHE A 138 23.30 -16.27 1.12
CA PHE A 138 21.86 -16.24 1.28
C PHE A 138 21.13 -16.73 0.01
N ILE A 139 21.52 -16.23 -1.16
CA ILE A 139 20.91 -16.65 -2.44
C ILE A 139 21.18 -18.12 -2.75
N GLU A 140 22.43 -18.61 -2.54
CA GLU A 140 22.81 -20.00 -2.80
C GLU A 140 22.03 -21.02 -1.95
N ARG A 141 21.54 -20.61 -0.78
CA ARG A 141 20.80 -21.46 0.17
C ARG A 141 19.31 -21.53 -0.08
N LEU A 142 18.79 -20.70 -0.96
CA LEU A 142 17.37 -20.72 -1.27
C LEU A 142 16.99 -22.08 -1.89
N PRO A 143 15.89 -22.72 -1.45
CA PRO A 143 15.45 -24.01 -1.98
C PRO A 143 14.87 -23.92 -3.40
N PHE A 144 14.83 -22.73 -3.97
CA PHE A 144 14.29 -22.43 -5.30
C PHE A 144 15.09 -21.28 -5.94
N PRO A 145 15.17 -21.23 -7.27
CA PRO A 145 15.79 -20.11 -7.97
C PRO A 145 14.93 -18.84 -7.85
N LEU A 146 15.60 -17.69 -7.84
CA LEU A 146 14.91 -16.41 -7.91
C LEU A 146 14.18 -16.25 -9.24
N THR A 147 12.99 -15.65 -9.23
CA THR A 147 12.29 -15.22 -10.45
C THR A 147 13.04 -14.05 -11.11
N ASN A 148 12.79 -13.82 -12.41
CA ASN A 148 13.39 -12.65 -13.09
C ASN A 148 12.96 -11.34 -12.44
N ALA A 149 11.72 -11.25 -11.97
CA ALA A 149 11.21 -10.07 -11.27
C ALA A 149 11.94 -9.81 -9.94
N GLN A 150 12.23 -10.87 -9.17
CA GLN A 150 13.02 -10.78 -7.94
C GLN A 150 14.47 -10.35 -8.22
N GLN A 151 15.12 -10.96 -9.22
CA GLN A 151 16.48 -10.59 -9.63
C GLN A 151 16.55 -9.12 -10.08
N ARG A 152 15.60 -8.69 -10.88
CA ARG A 152 15.48 -7.28 -11.32
C ARG A 152 15.32 -6.34 -10.12
N ALA A 153 14.42 -6.64 -9.20
CA ALA A 153 14.18 -5.82 -8.03
C ALA A 153 15.41 -5.74 -7.09
N ILE A 154 16.10 -6.87 -6.88
CA ILE A 154 17.36 -6.91 -6.14
C ILE A 154 18.43 -6.03 -6.81
N GLY A 155 18.54 -6.10 -8.14
CA GLY A 155 19.49 -5.25 -8.89
C GLY A 155 19.15 -3.77 -8.81
N GLU A 156 17.87 -3.39 -8.91
CA GLU A 156 17.40 -2.01 -8.77
C GLU A 156 17.65 -1.45 -7.36
N ILE A 157 17.36 -2.23 -6.32
CA ILE A 157 17.62 -1.89 -4.93
C ILE A 157 19.13 -1.78 -4.68
N GLY A 158 19.92 -2.75 -5.18
CA GLY A 158 21.37 -2.72 -5.06
C GLY A 158 21.97 -1.47 -5.67
N ALA A 159 21.53 -1.10 -6.89
CA ALA A 159 22.01 0.12 -7.54
C ALA A 159 21.71 1.41 -6.75
N ASP A 160 20.59 1.45 -6.01
CA ASP A 160 20.31 2.57 -5.11
C ASP A 160 21.19 2.53 -3.84
N LEU A 161 21.39 1.36 -3.24
CA LEU A 161 22.18 1.16 -2.04
C LEU A 161 23.68 1.46 -2.23
N GLU A 162 24.20 1.36 -3.47
CA GLU A 162 25.58 1.78 -3.79
C GLU A 162 25.80 3.30 -3.74
N LEU A 163 24.73 4.08 -3.80
CA LEU A 163 24.83 5.53 -3.89
C LEU A 163 24.95 6.18 -2.50
N ALA A 164 25.80 7.21 -2.38
CA ALA A 164 25.92 8.01 -1.16
C ALA A 164 24.73 8.99 -0.97
N ARG A 165 23.52 8.52 -1.30
CA ARG A 165 22.26 9.24 -1.10
C ARG A 165 21.19 8.27 -0.60
N PRO A 166 20.28 8.69 0.30
CA PRO A 166 19.29 7.80 0.86
C PRO A 166 18.37 7.20 -0.22
N MET A 167 18.24 5.88 -0.23
CA MET A 167 17.24 5.20 -1.04
C MET A 167 15.84 5.41 -0.43
N HIS A 168 14.87 5.72 -1.27
CA HIS A 168 13.46 5.71 -0.94
C HIS A 168 12.71 4.93 -2.03
N ARG A 169 12.45 3.63 -1.79
CA ARG A 169 11.89 2.74 -2.81
C ARG A 169 10.68 1.98 -2.31
N LEU A 170 9.68 1.83 -3.18
CA LEU A 170 8.50 1.00 -2.99
C LEU A 170 8.68 -0.33 -3.74
N LEU A 171 8.64 -1.45 -3.03
CA LEU A 171 8.59 -2.79 -3.56
C LEU A 171 7.13 -3.26 -3.59
N GLN A 172 6.56 -3.32 -4.77
CA GLN A 172 5.19 -3.75 -5.00
C GLN A 172 5.16 -5.17 -5.56
N GLY A 173 4.24 -5.99 -5.06
CA GLY A 173 4.05 -7.34 -5.58
C GLY A 173 2.89 -8.02 -4.86
N ASP A 174 2.27 -8.97 -5.50
CA ASP A 174 1.16 -9.72 -4.93
C ASP A 174 1.57 -10.52 -3.68
N VAL A 175 0.61 -10.99 -2.90
CA VAL A 175 0.87 -11.87 -1.75
C VAL A 175 1.60 -13.13 -2.25
N GLY A 176 2.72 -13.46 -1.60
CA GLY A 176 3.55 -14.61 -1.99
C GLY A 176 4.42 -14.41 -3.24
N SER A 177 4.58 -13.21 -3.79
CA SER A 177 5.55 -12.90 -4.85
C SER A 177 7.01 -12.93 -4.36
N GLY A 178 7.24 -13.06 -3.05
CA GLY A 178 8.56 -13.10 -2.43
C GLY A 178 9.14 -11.73 -2.05
N LYS A 179 8.29 -10.74 -1.77
CA LYS A 179 8.72 -9.43 -1.28
C LYS A 179 9.66 -9.52 -0.08
N THR A 180 9.31 -10.37 0.90
CA THR A 180 10.12 -10.59 2.11
C THR A 180 11.55 -11.07 1.79
N LEU A 181 11.70 -11.93 0.78
CA LEU A 181 13.01 -12.40 0.33
C LEU A 181 13.87 -11.24 -0.19
N VAL A 182 13.31 -10.40 -1.05
CA VAL A 182 13.98 -9.20 -1.59
C VAL A 182 14.34 -8.22 -0.48
N ALA A 183 13.44 -8.03 0.49
CA ALA A 183 13.68 -7.19 1.66
C ALA A 183 14.80 -7.74 2.56
N VAL A 184 14.82 -9.05 2.81
CA VAL A 184 15.90 -9.70 3.58
C VAL A 184 17.24 -9.53 2.88
N HIS A 185 17.29 -9.65 1.55
CA HIS A 185 18.52 -9.37 0.79
C HIS A 185 19.00 -7.94 1.02
N ALA A 186 18.12 -6.93 0.97
CA ALA A 186 18.49 -5.54 1.26
C ALA A 186 19.00 -5.33 2.71
N LEU A 187 18.37 -5.99 3.69
CA LEU A 187 18.84 -5.98 5.08
C LEU A 187 20.24 -6.61 5.23
N LEU A 188 20.47 -7.74 4.55
CA LEU A 188 21.79 -8.41 4.55
C LEU A 188 22.87 -7.57 3.88
N THR A 189 22.53 -6.80 2.84
CA THR A 189 23.44 -5.84 2.22
C THR A 189 23.92 -4.79 3.24
N ALA A 190 23.04 -4.28 4.09
CA ALA A 190 23.44 -3.38 5.17
C ALA A 190 24.32 -4.09 6.22
N VAL A 191 23.92 -5.29 6.65
CA VAL A 191 24.65 -6.06 7.66
C VAL A 191 26.06 -6.43 7.18
N GLN A 192 26.21 -6.79 5.91
CA GLN A 192 27.49 -7.06 5.27
C GLN A 192 28.45 -5.86 5.35
N GLY A 193 27.93 -4.65 5.21
CA GLY A 193 28.66 -3.38 5.38
C GLY A 193 28.92 -2.96 6.84
N GLY A 194 28.52 -3.78 7.82
CA GLY A 194 28.67 -3.47 9.26
C GLY A 194 27.55 -2.58 9.82
N TYR A 195 26.47 -2.39 9.09
CA TYR A 195 25.30 -1.64 9.55
C TYR A 195 24.23 -2.58 10.10
N GLN A 196 23.21 -1.99 10.74
CA GLN A 196 22.06 -2.72 11.25
C GLN A 196 20.86 -2.58 10.31
N GLY A 197 20.06 -3.63 10.24
CA GLY A 197 18.79 -3.64 9.51
C GLY A 197 17.58 -3.58 10.45
N ALA A 198 16.52 -2.88 10.05
CA ALA A 198 15.25 -2.87 10.77
C ALA A 198 14.11 -3.27 9.84
N LEU A 199 13.23 -4.18 10.29
CA LEU A 199 12.00 -4.55 9.58
C LEU A 199 10.79 -4.20 10.43
N MET A 200 9.94 -3.35 9.90
CA MET A 200 8.76 -2.85 10.60
C MET A 200 7.50 -3.46 10.01
N ALA A 201 6.70 -4.09 10.87
CA ALA A 201 5.40 -4.63 10.53
C ALA A 201 4.27 -3.78 11.16
N PRO A 202 3.07 -3.73 10.55
CA PRO A 202 1.95 -2.93 11.06
C PRO A 202 1.35 -3.48 12.35
N THR A 203 1.49 -4.77 12.61
CA THR A 203 0.94 -5.44 13.81
C THR A 203 1.98 -6.33 14.48
N GLU A 204 1.76 -6.63 15.76
CA GLU A 204 2.65 -7.53 16.54
C GLU A 204 2.66 -8.95 15.97
N VAL A 205 1.52 -9.44 15.52
CA VAL A 205 1.39 -10.77 14.90
C VAL A 205 2.24 -10.88 13.63
N LEU A 206 2.20 -9.87 12.76
CA LEU A 206 3.04 -9.84 11.56
C LEU A 206 4.52 -9.69 11.91
N ALA A 207 4.85 -8.91 12.93
CA ALA A 207 6.23 -8.81 13.40
C ALA A 207 6.76 -10.16 13.90
N GLU A 208 5.96 -10.92 14.65
CA GLU A 208 6.27 -12.27 15.10
C GLU A 208 6.44 -13.24 13.90
N GLN A 209 5.56 -13.17 12.91
CA GLN A 209 5.65 -13.97 11.67
C GLN A 209 6.91 -13.64 10.86
N HIS A 210 7.19 -12.36 10.66
CA HIS A 210 8.42 -11.93 9.98
C HIS A 210 9.65 -12.39 10.76
N HIS A 211 9.66 -12.27 12.09
CA HIS A 211 10.77 -12.72 12.91
C HIS A 211 11.01 -14.23 12.75
N ALA A 212 9.96 -15.05 12.86
CA ALA A 212 10.08 -16.49 12.69
C ALA A 212 10.57 -16.86 11.26
N GLY A 213 9.98 -16.27 10.22
CA GLY A 213 10.35 -16.52 8.84
C GLY A 213 11.78 -16.06 8.51
N VAL A 214 12.17 -14.85 8.93
CA VAL A 214 13.52 -14.31 8.70
C VAL A 214 14.55 -15.12 9.47
N THR A 215 14.29 -15.46 10.73
CA THR A 215 15.19 -16.31 11.54
C THR A 215 15.39 -17.67 10.89
N ALA A 216 14.33 -18.29 10.36
CA ALA A 216 14.43 -19.58 9.65
C ALA A 216 15.25 -19.46 8.36
N MET A 217 15.11 -18.37 7.60
CA MET A 217 15.89 -18.11 6.39
C MET A 217 17.37 -17.86 6.67
N LEU A 218 17.71 -17.24 7.81
CA LEU A 218 19.06 -16.76 8.13
C LEU A 218 19.81 -17.62 9.15
N GLY A 219 19.18 -18.63 9.75
CA GLY A 219 19.59 -19.32 10.98
C GLY A 219 21.03 -19.88 11.04
N ASP A 220 21.69 -20.06 9.90
CA ASP A 220 23.07 -20.57 9.85
C ASP A 220 24.06 -19.55 9.25
N LEU A 221 23.66 -18.33 9.01
CA LEU A 221 24.56 -17.29 8.53
C LEU A 221 25.35 -16.69 9.69
N SER A 222 26.61 -16.40 9.43
CA SER A 222 27.53 -15.76 10.37
C SER A 222 27.99 -14.40 9.82
N VAL A 223 28.34 -13.51 10.72
CA VAL A 223 28.93 -12.20 10.43
C VAL A 223 30.32 -12.10 11.05
N PRO A 224 31.23 -11.33 10.45
CA PRO A 224 32.56 -11.10 11.02
C PRO A 224 32.48 -10.51 12.45
N ASP A 225 33.27 -11.06 13.38
CA ASP A 225 33.38 -10.57 14.73
C ASP A 225 34.80 -10.79 15.26
N SER A 226 35.58 -9.73 15.28
CA SER A 226 36.98 -9.74 15.77
C SER A 226 37.10 -10.03 17.26
N SER A 227 36.01 -10.01 18.03
CA SER A 227 36.03 -10.34 19.47
C SER A 227 35.95 -11.85 19.71
N THR A 228 35.60 -12.64 18.71
CA THR A 228 35.52 -14.11 18.82
C THR A 228 36.83 -14.78 18.36
N LEU A 229 37.11 -15.96 18.93
CA LEU A 229 38.29 -16.75 18.55
C LEU A 229 38.22 -17.27 17.08
N MET A 230 37.00 -17.44 16.57
CA MET A 230 36.74 -17.91 15.21
C MET A 230 36.70 -16.76 14.19
N GLY A 231 36.74 -15.50 14.62
CA GLY A 231 36.60 -14.34 13.74
C GLY A 231 35.19 -14.05 13.23
N GLU A 232 34.24 -14.92 13.60
CA GLU A 232 32.82 -14.83 13.19
C GLU A 232 31.89 -15.11 14.36
N ARG A 233 30.67 -14.60 14.29
CA ARG A 233 29.56 -14.95 15.17
C ARG A 233 28.27 -15.20 14.38
N PRO A 234 27.31 -15.96 14.93
CA PRO A 234 26.01 -16.11 14.29
C PRO A 234 25.33 -14.75 14.06
N LEU A 235 24.70 -14.58 12.89
CA LEU A 235 23.86 -13.44 12.59
C LEU A 235 22.69 -13.40 13.58
N ARG A 236 22.44 -12.27 14.19
CA ARG A 236 21.47 -12.14 15.27
C ARG A 236 20.25 -11.32 14.83
N VAL A 237 19.09 -11.99 14.80
CA VAL A 237 17.78 -11.39 14.54
C VAL A 237 17.00 -11.33 15.84
N GLU A 238 16.48 -10.15 16.19
CA GLU A 238 15.71 -9.94 17.43
C GLU A 238 14.32 -9.37 17.15
N LEU A 239 13.38 -9.70 18.03
CA LEU A 239 12.00 -9.20 17.97
C LEU A 239 11.77 -8.15 19.06
N LEU A 240 11.22 -6.99 18.68
CA LEU A 240 10.88 -5.91 19.60
C LEU A 240 9.40 -5.49 19.40
N THR A 241 8.53 -6.04 20.25
CA THR A 241 7.10 -5.72 20.34
C THR A 241 6.73 -5.34 21.76
N ASN A 242 5.48 -4.92 21.99
CA ASN A 242 5.01 -4.63 23.35
C ASN A 242 4.82 -5.90 24.20
N ARG A 243 4.78 -7.08 23.58
CA ARG A 243 4.66 -8.39 24.27
C ARG A 243 5.98 -8.88 24.85
N VAL A 244 7.11 -8.34 24.39
CA VAL A 244 8.43 -8.73 24.91
C VAL A 244 8.55 -8.31 26.38
N ALA A 245 8.96 -9.25 27.22
CA ALA A 245 9.14 -9.01 28.65
C ALA A 245 10.11 -7.86 28.95
N ALA A 246 9.84 -7.06 29.98
CA ALA A 246 10.60 -5.84 30.24
C ALA A 246 12.11 -6.11 30.49
N GLY A 247 12.48 -7.29 30.96
CA GLY A 247 13.89 -7.72 31.12
C GLY A 247 14.58 -7.94 29.78
N ASP A 248 13.95 -8.71 28.91
CA ASP A 248 14.46 -9.02 27.56
C ASP A 248 14.48 -7.77 26.69
N ARG A 249 13.43 -6.94 26.77
CA ARG A 249 13.40 -5.64 26.09
C ARG A 249 14.60 -4.78 26.42
N ARG A 250 14.97 -4.67 27.70
CA ARG A 250 16.15 -3.89 28.13
C ARG A 250 17.44 -4.46 27.57
N LYS A 251 17.57 -5.79 27.54
CA LYS A 251 18.73 -6.48 26.97
C LYS A 251 18.84 -6.25 25.47
N ILE A 252 17.72 -6.42 24.72
CA ILE A 252 17.68 -6.19 23.28
C ILE A 252 18.09 -4.74 22.95
N LEU A 253 17.54 -3.75 23.66
CA LEU A 253 17.89 -2.34 23.48
C LEU A 253 19.37 -2.06 23.77
N ALA A 254 19.94 -2.62 24.83
CA ALA A 254 21.35 -2.47 25.14
C ALA A 254 22.26 -3.12 24.09
N ASP A 255 21.87 -4.29 23.58
CA ASP A 255 22.60 -5.02 22.54
C ASP A 255 22.46 -4.30 21.17
N LEU A 256 21.34 -3.62 20.91
CA LEU A 256 21.12 -2.82 19.69
C LEU A 256 22.07 -1.62 19.62
N VAL A 257 22.20 -0.87 20.72
CA VAL A 257 23.12 0.28 20.84
C VAL A 257 24.59 -0.15 20.72
N THR A 258 24.92 -1.38 21.10
CA THR A 258 26.30 -1.90 21.02
C THR A 258 26.62 -2.64 19.72
N GLY A 259 25.68 -2.68 18.75
CA GLY A 259 25.88 -3.34 17.46
C GLY A 259 25.88 -4.88 17.52
N LYS A 260 25.39 -5.47 18.61
CA LYS A 260 25.31 -6.93 18.77
C LYS A 260 24.06 -7.53 18.13
N VAL A 261 23.08 -6.71 17.76
CA VAL A 261 21.90 -7.09 17.00
C VAL A 261 22.10 -6.63 15.56
N ASP A 262 22.03 -7.55 14.63
CA ASP A 262 22.24 -7.26 13.20
C ASP A 262 20.94 -6.84 12.53
N ILE A 263 19.85 -7.56 12.80
CA ILE A 263 18.52 -7.26 12.27
C ILE A 263 17.52 -7.21 13.43
N ILE A 264 16.76 -6.13 13.51
CA ILE A 264 15.66 -6.01 14.45
C ILE A 264 14.32 -5.98 13.73
N ILE A 265 13.37 -6.77 14.21
CA ILE A 265 12.02 -6.85 13.66
C ILE A 265 11.04 -6.39 14.73
N GLY A 266 10.05 -5.58 14.34
CA GLY A 266 9.07 -5.09 15.31
C GLY A 266 7.98 -4.27 14.67
N THR A 267 7.25 -3.55 15.51
CA THR A 267 6.21 -2.64 15.08
C THR A 267 6.72 -1.19 15.07
N HIS A 268 5.82 -0.21 14.97
CA HIS A 268 6.16 1.21 15.12
C HIS A 268 6.95 1.55 16.41
N ALA A 269 7.06 0.61 17.35
CA ALA A 269 7.91 0.76 18.52
C ALA A 269 9.40 0.98 18.15
N LEU A 270 9.85 0.50 16.98
CA LEU A 270 11.23 0.64 16.50
C LEU A 270 11.64 2.09 16.19
N ILE A 271 10.68 2.97 15.91
CA ILE A 271 10.91 4.40 15.61
C ILE A 271 10.71 5.32 16.82
N GLN A 272 10.32 4.78 17.99
CA GLN A 272 10.19 5.59 19.20
C GLN A 272 11.54 6.18 19.63
N GLU A 273 11.54 7.37 20.24
CA GLU A 273 12.74 8.09 20.68
C GLU A 273 13.70 7.24 21.54
N LYS A 274 13.15 6.32 22.33
CA LYS A 274 13.92 5.45 23.26
C LYS A 274 14.68 4.31 22.59
N VAL A 275 14.49 4.08 21.29
CA VAL A 275 15.22 3.05 20.54
C VAL A 275 16.38 3.70 19.82
N GLU A 276 17.58 3.35 20.21
CA GLU A 276 18.83 3.83 19.62
C GLU A 276 19.55 2.68 18.92
N TYR A 277 20.21 2.98 17.81
CA TYR A 277 20.95 2.03 16.99
C TYR A 277 22.43 2.37 17.04
N ALA A 278 23.30 1.37 16.91
CA ALA A 278 24.73 1.62 16.74
C ALA A 278 25.03 2.23 15.37
N ALA A 279 24.44 1.69 14.30
CA ALA A 279 24.58 2.15 12.92
C ALA A 279 23.42 1.60 12.06
N LEU A 280 22.30 2.29 12.00
CA LEU A 280 21.15 1.86 11.19
C LEU A 280 21.41 2.14 9.71
N GLY A 281 21.44 1.10 8.87
CA GLY A 281 21.69 1.21 7.43
C GLY A 281 20.45 1.14 6.59
N VAL A 282 19.64 0.09 6.76
CA VAL A 282 18.43 -0.15 5.95
C VAL A 282 17.22 -0.38 6.85
N VAL A 283 16.12 0.29 6.50
CA VAL A 283 14.81 0.09 7.12
C VAL A 283 13.83 -0.45 6.08
N VAL A 284 13.23 -1.58 6.38
CA VAL A 284 12.13 -2.15 5.62
C VAL A 284 10.82 -1.87 6.34
N ILE A 285 9.81 -1.38 5.62
CA ILE A 285 8.47 -1.10 6.14
C ILE A 285 7.47 -1.94 5.38
N ASP A 286 6.79 -2.84 6.08
CA ASP A 286 5.75 -3.67 5.49
C ASP A 286 4.38 -3.00 5.62
N GLU A 287 3.55 -3.09 4.56
CA GLU A 287 2.17 -2.56 4.49
C GLU A 287 2.06 -1.06 4.87
N GLN A 288 2.67 -0.21 4.04
CA GLN A 288 2.83 1.24 4.29
C GLN A 288 1.52 2.03 4.46
N HIS A 289 0.36 1.57 4.02
CA HIS A 289 -0.88 2.37 4.06
C HIS A 289 -1.25 2.88 5.47
N ARG A 290 -0.60 2.37 6.52
CA ARG A 290 -0.72 2.83 7.92
C ARG A 290 0.43 3.73 8.38
N PHE A 291 1.45 4.00 7.52
CA PHE A 291 2.61 4.82 7.86
C PHE A 291 2.53 6.20 7.24
N GLY A 292 2.36 7.23 8.07
CA GLY A 292 2.32 8.64 7.65
C GLY A 292 3.69 9.25 7.32
N VAL A 293 3.66 10.45 6.75
CA VAL A 293 4.87 11.26 6.42
C VAL A 293 5.73 11.55 7.66
N GLU A 294 5.10 11.74 8.83
CA GLU A 294 5.78 12.02 10.11
C GLU A 294 6.64 10.85 10.59
N GLN A 295 6.18 9.64 10.41
CA GLN A 295 6.90 8.42 10.82
C GLN A 295 8.13 8.17 9.94
N ARG A 296 8.04 8.48 8.64
CA ARG A 296 9.19 8.46 7.73
C ARG A 296 10.24 9.53 8.10
N ALA A 297 9.80 10.68 8.58
CA ALA A 297 10.70 11.72 9.09
C ALA A 297 11.43 11.26 10.36
N ALA A 298 10.72 10.63 11.30
CA ALA A 298 11.30 10.08 12.53
C ALA A 298 12.35 8.98 12.26
N LEU A 299 12.19 8.17 11.20
CA LEU A 299 13.19 7.18 10.80
C LEU A 299 14.50 7.83 10.31
N ARG A 300 14.41 8.96 9.61
CA ARG A 300 15.61 9.70 9.17
C ARG A 300 16.44 10.24 10.32
N GLU A 301 15.77 10.58 11.42
CA GLU A 301 16.43 11.07 12.64
C GLU A 301 17.12 9.94 13.44
N LYS A 302 16.88 8.66 13.08
CA LYS A 302 17.49 7.48 13.72
C LYS A 302 18.84 7.08 13.11
N GLY A 303 19.23 7.64 11.97
CA GLY A 303 20.57 7.51 11.44
C GLY A 303 21.62 8.24 12.31
N ASP A 304 22.88 8.09 11.97
CA ASP A 304 23.92 8.93 12.53
C ASP A 304 23.62 10.41 12.25
N ALA A 305 24.15 11.31 13.08
CA ALA A 305 23.94 12.76 12.93
C ALA A 305 24.29 13.32 11.52
N VAL A 306 24.92 12.52 10.66
CA VAL A 306 25.42 12.88 9.33
C VAL A 306 24.69 12.13 8.21
N THR A 307 24.28 10.86 8.41
CA THR A 307 23.72 10.01 7.35
C THR A 307 22.34 9.48 7.71
N ALA A 308 21.43 9.48 6.73
CA ALA A 308 20.12 8.86 6.88
C ALA A 308 20.14 7.40 6.39
N PRO A 309 19.39 6.50 7.05
CA PRO A 309 19.23 5.13 6.60
C PRO A 309 18.41 5.06 5.30
N ASP A 310 18.64 4.01 4.54
CA ASP A 310 17.84 3.65 3.36
C ASP A 310 16.47 3.10 3.75
N VAL A 311 15.45 3.44 2.99
CA VAL A 311 14.07 3.04 3.27
C VAL A 311 13.49 2.25 2.09
N LEU A 312 13.18 0.99 2.35
CA LEU A 312 12.45 0.10 1.45
C LEU A 312 11.03 -0.12 1.99
N VAL A 313 10.05 0.29 1.24
CA VAL A 313 8.64 0.07 1.59
C VAL A 313 8.10 -1.10 0.81
N MET A 314 7.36 -2.00 1.45
CA MET A 314 6.67 -3.11 0.80
C MET A 314 5.16 -2.92 0.83
N THR A 315 4.46 -3.36 -0.23
CA THR A 315 3.00 -3.45 -0.23
C THR A 315 2.53 -4.64 -1.06
N ALA A 316 1.50 -5.33 -0.56
CA ALA A 316 0.82 -6.38 -1.30
C ALA A 316 -0.33 -5.84 -2.17
N THR A 317 -0.84 -4.64 -1.87
CA THR A 317 -1.92 -4.06 -2.67
C THR A 317 -1.38 -3.59 -4.02
N PRO A 318 -1.94 -4.08 -5.15
CA PRO A 318 -1.59 -3.57 -6.47
C PRO A 318 -2.15 -2.15 -6.61
N ILE A 319 -1.34 -1.17 -6.22
CA ILE A 319 -1.70 0.24 -6.46
C ILE A 319 -1.43 0.52 -7.93
N PRO A 320 -2.44 0.95 -8.73
CA PRO A 320 -2.19 1.34 -10.10
C PRO A 320 -1.03 2.31 -10.17
N ARG A 321 -0.08 2.10 -11.10
CA ARG A 321 1.15 2.90 -11.19
C ARG A 321 0.88 4.42 -11.17
N THR A 322 -0.22 4.84 -11.78
CA THR A 322 -0.68 6.23 -11.77
C THR A 322 -1.11 6.71 -10.38
N ALA A 323 -1.80 5.88 -9.61
CA ALA A 323 -2.18 6.20 -8.23
C ALA A 323 -0.97 6.13 -7.28
N ALA A 324 -0.08 5.15 -7.46
CA ALA A 324 1.19 5.09 -6.73
C ALA A 324 2.02 6.35 -6.93
N MET A 325 2.10 6.87 -8.15
CA MET A 325 2.82 8.10 -8.46
C MET A 325 2.19 9.36 -7.85
N THR A 326 0.91 9.37 -7.54
CA THR A 326 0.26 10.53 -6.89
C THR A 326 0.37 10.49 -5.37
N VAL A 327 0.34 9.29 -4.78
CA VAL A 327 0.39 9.11 -3.32
C VAL A 327 1.83 8.91 -2.83
N TYR A 328 2.66 8.24 -3.63
CA TYR A 328 4.03 7.83 -3.31
C TYR A 328 5.07 8.36 -4.33
N GLY A 329 4.79 9.46 -5.00
CA GLY A 329 5.63 9.98 -6.09
C GLY A 329 7.01 10.48 -5.68
N ASP A 330 7.32 10.43 -4.38
CA ASP A 330 8.65 10.62 -3.82
C ASP A 330 9.46 9.30 -3.73
N LEU A 331 8.84 8.14 -4.03
CA LEU A 331 9.47 6.82 -4.01
C LEU A 331 9.79 6.33 -5.43
N ASP A 332 10.93 5.67 -5.61
CA ASP A 332 11.18 4.82 -6.76
C ASP A 332 10.39 3.51 -6.62
N VAL A 333 10.00 2.89 -7.72
CA VAL A 333 9.11 1.71 -7.67
C VAL A 333 9.75 0.51 -8.34
N SER A 334 9.85 -0.60 -7.62
CA SER A 334 10.15 -1.94 -8.13
C SER A 334 8.93 -2.82 -8.05
N VAL A 335 8.62 -3.57 -9.11
CA VAL A 335 7.43 -4.41 -9.19
C VAL A 335 7.82 -5.87 -9.35
N LEU A 336 7.27 -6.73 -8.49
CA LEU A 336 7.33 -8.18 -8.60
C LEU A 336 6.07 -8.65 -9.35
N ASP A 337 6.17 -8.71 -10.66
CA ASP A 337 5.09 -9.08 -11.59
C ASP A 337 5.10 -10.56 -11.99
N GLU A 338 5.91 -11.38 -11.29
CA GLU A 338 5.99 -12.82 -11.45
C GLU A 338 5.71 -13.52 -10.12
N LEU A 339 4.99 -14.64 -10.17
CA LEU A 339 4.80 -15.54 -9.03
C LEU A 339 5.89 -16.61 -9.03
N PRO A 340 6.39 -17.02 -7.84
CA PRO A 340 7.34 -18.13 -7.74
C PRO A 340 6.78 -19.42 -8.35
N PRO A 341 7.64 -20.31 -8.89
CA PRO A 341 7.24 -21.59 -9.43
C PRO A 341 6.47 -22.44 -8.41
N GLY A 342 5.41 -23.12 -8.87
CA GLY A 342 4.61 -24.04 -8.05
C GLY A 342 3.35 -23.41 -7.42
N ARG A 343 3.09 -22.15 -7.66
CA ARG A 343 1.84 -21.52 -7.20
C ARG A 343 0.72 -21.71 -8.21
N THR A 344 -0.43 -22.20 -7.72
CA THR A 344 -1.62 -22.37 -8.55
C THR A 344 -2.25 -21.00 -8.84
N PRO A 345 -2.67 -20.71 -10.08
CA PRO A 345 -3.41 -19.49 -10.39
C PRO A 345 -4.69 -19.37 -9.56
N ILE A 346 -4.99 -18.17 -9.08
CA ILE A 346 -6.22 -17.88 -8.37
C ILE A 346 -7.36 -17.81 -9.40
N ILE A 347 -8.43 -18.58 -9.15
CA ILE A 347 -9.66 -18.52 -9.92
C ILE A 347 -10.63 -17.60 -9.20
N THR A 348 -11.11 -16.55 -9.89
CA THR A 348 -12.08 -15.62 -9.34
C THR A 348 -13.41 -15.80 -10.04
N GLU A 349 -14.47 -16.08 -9.27
CA GLU A 349 -15.83 -16.23 -9.75
C GLU A 349 -16.75 -15.20 -9.08
N TRP A 350 -17.77 -14.77 -9.78
CA TRP A 350 -18.76 -13.85 -9.25
C TRP A 350 -20.12 -14.52 -9.16
N ALA A 351 -20.55 -14.87 -7.95
CA ALA A 351 -21.93 -15.28 -7.67
C ALA A 351 -22.87 -14.06 -7.77
N ARG A 352 -23.81 -14.08 -8.72
CA ARG A 352 -24.68 -12.92 -9.05
C ARG A 352 -26.07 -13.01 -8.45
N ASP A 353 -26.47 -14.18 -8.05
CA ASP A 353 -27.81 -14.49 -7.54
C ASP A 353 -27.74 -15.60 -6.48
N ASP A 354 -28.83 -15.81 -5.77
CA ASP A 354 -28.95 -16.76 -4.67
C ASP A 354 -28.59 -18.20 -5.10
N ALA A 355 -28.95 -18.60 -6.33
CA ALA A 355 -28.64 -19.93 -6.84
C ALA A 355 -27.13 -20.12 -7.11
N ALA A 356 -26.45 -19.07 -7.54
CA ALA A 356 -24.99 -19.06 -7.67
C ALA A 356 -24.30 -19.03 -6.31
N GLU A 357 -24.90 -18.37 -5.32
CA GLU A 357 -24.40 -18.35 -3.93
C GLU A 357 -24.50 -19.73 -3.29
N ASP A 358 -25.59 -20.47 -3.49
CA ASP A 358 -25.71 -21.86 -3.04
C ASP A 358 -24.56 -22.74 -3.58
N GLY A 359 -24.16 -22.52 -4.84
CA GLY A 359 -23.03 -23.21 -5.46
C GLY A 359 -21.68 -22.90 -4.80
N VAL A 360 -21.51 -21.72 -4.21
CA VAL A 360 -20.26 -21.34 -3.48
C VAL A 360 -20.05 -22.25 -2.26
N TRP A 361 -21.12 -22.54 -1.55
CA TRP A 361 -21.03 -23.41 -0.34
C TRP A 361 -20.69 -24.85 -0.70
N ASP A 362 -21.07 -25.35 -1.87
CA ASP A 362 -20.64 -26.65 -2.38
C ASP A 362 -19.13 -26.65 -2.70
N VAL A 363 -18.61 -25.55 -3.28
CA VAL A 363 -17.16 -25.37 -3.48
C VAL A 363 -16.43 -25.36 -2.14
N VAL A 364 -16.93 -24.63 -1.14
CA VAL A 364 -16.35 -24.59 0.22
C VAL A 364 -16.23 -25.99 0.82
N ARG A 365 -17.31 -26.81 0.74
CA ARG A 365 -17.27 -28.19 1.23
C ARG A 365 -16.29 -29.07 0.48
N ALA A 366 -16.19 -28.89 -0.85
CA ALA A 366 -15.26 -29.65 -1.67
C ALA A 366 -13.80 -29.30 -1.34
N GLU A 367 -13.50 -28.02 -1.12
CA GLU A 367 -12.17 -27.56 -0.74
C GLU A 367 -11.77 -28.05 0.66
N VAL A 368 -12.68 -27.97 1.63
CA VAL A 368 -12.45 -28.52 2.99
C VAL A 368 -12.29 -30.04 2.95
N GLY A 369 -13.11 -30.74 2.15
CA GLY A 369 -12.99 -32.17 1.94
C GLY A 369 -11.65 -32.60 1.29
N ALA A 370 -11.02 -31.71 0.56
CA ALA A 370 -9.68 -31.87 0.00
C ALA A 370 -8.55 -31.50 0.99
N GLY A 371 -8.87 -31.15 2.23
CA GLY A 371 -7.90 -30.78 3.28
C GLY A 371 -7.48 -29.32 3.25
N ARG A 372 -8.19 -28.45 2.50
CA ARG A 372 -7.94 -27.02 2.46
C ARG A 372 -8.81 -26.27 3.47
N GLN A 373 -8.47 -25.03 3.73
CA GLN A 373 -9.20 -24.15 4.65
C GLN A 373 -9.76 -22.95 3.91
N VAL A 374 -10.82 -22.33 4.42
CA VAL A 374 -11.54 -21.28 3.72
C VAL A 374 -11.72 -20.03 4.59
N TYR A 375 -11.55 -18.86 3.99
CA TYR A 375 -11.95 -17.57 4.56
C TYR A 375 -13.30 -17.13 4.01
N VAL A 376 -14.22 -16.74 4.90
CA VAL A 376 -15.45 -16.04 4.57
C VAL A 376 -15.31 -14.60 5.07
N VAL A 377 -15.15 -13.66 4.14
CA VAL A 377 -14.90 -12.24 4.50
C VAL A 377 -16.20 -11.46 4.37
N CYS A 378 -16.72 -10.97 5.49
CA CYS A 378 -17.89 -10.09 5.54
C CYS A 378 -17.46 -8.66 5.26
N PRO A 379 -18.05 -7.97 4.25
CA PRO A 379 -17.71 -6.58 3.95
C PRO A 379 -18.18 -5.65 5.07
N LEU A 380 -17.47 -4.52 5.23
CA LEU A 380 -17.91 -3.39 6.03
C LEU A 380 -19.07 -2.70 5.30
N ILE A 381 -20.26 -2.66 5.92
CA ILE A 381 -21.47 -2.11 5.28
C ILE A 381 -21.68 -0.62 5.62
N ASP A 382 -21.08 -0.14 6.73
CA ASP A 382 -21.27 1.23 7.21
C ASP A 382 -20.04 1.75 8.01
N GLU A 383 -19.91 3.06 8.18
CA GLU A 383 -18.87 3.71 9.01
C GLU A 383 -18.98 3.38 10.54
N SER A 384 -19.88 2.48 10.93
CA SER A 384 -20.14 2.05 12.30
C SER A 384 -19.63 0.64 12.58
N GLU A 385 -18.50 0.52 13.27
CA GLU A 385 -17.93 -0.75 13.76
C GLU A 385 -18.95 -1.70 14.45
N ALA A 386 -20.05 -1.13 14.97
CA ALA A 386 -21.09 -1.89 15.66
C ALA A 386 -22.01 -2.69 14.70
N LEU A 387 -22.24 -2.19 13.49
CA LEU A 387 -23.04 -2.84 12.46
C LEU A 387 -22.24 -3.93 11.75
N ASP A 388 -20.96 -3.69 11.54
CA ASP A 388 -20.04 -4.62 10.88
C ASP A 388 -19.83 -5.90 11.70
N VAL A 389 -19.66 -5.75 13.00
CA VAL A 389 -19.55 -6.88 13.94
C VAL A 389 -20.82 -7.72 13.92
N ARG A 390 -21.99 -7.09 13.93
CA ARG A 390 -23.28 -7.76 13.86
C ARG A 390 -23.45 -8.54 12.56
N SER A 391 -23.02 -7.98 11.42
CA SER A 391 -23.08 -8.66 10.13
C SER A 391 -22.22 -9.94 10.11
N ALA A 392 -21.01 -9.91 10.70
CA ALA A 392 -20.15 -11.09 10.79
C ALA A 392 -20.70 -12.14 11.76
N GLU A 393 -21.24 -11.72 12.92
CA GLU A 393 -21.87 -12.61 13.89
C GLU A 393 -23.14 -13.28 13.32
N ASP A 394 -23.98 -12.50 12.62
CA ASP A 394 -25.19 -13.01 11.97
C ASP A 394 -24.86 -13.98 10.83
N THR A 395 -23.86 -13.67 10.01
CA THR A 395 -23.36 -14.56 8.94
C THR A 395 -22.79 -15.84 9.52
N PHE A 396 -21.97 -15.76 10.57
CA PHE A 396 -21.41 -16.92 11.25
C PHE A 396 -22.51 -17.84 11.79
N ALA A 397 -23.50 -17.27 12.48
CA ALA A 397 -24.61 -18.03 13.05
C ALA A 397 -25.47 -18.70 11.96
N ALA A 398 -25.73 -18.01 10.85
CA ALA A 398 -26.48 -18.56 9.71
C ALA A 398 -25.72 -19.73 9.07
N LEU A 399 -24.45 -19.56 8.75
CA LEU A 399 -23.62 -20.60 8.14
C LEU A 399 -23.48 -21.83 9.05
N GLN A 400 -23.30 -21.61 10.36
CA GLN A 400 -23.19 -22.70 11.34
C GLN A 400 -24.51 -23.46 11.52
N ALA A 401 -25.66 -22.77 11.35
CA ALA A 401 -26.97 -23.40 11.51
C ALA A 401 -27.46 -24.13 10.25
N ALA A 402 -26.98 -23.75 9.07
CA ALA A 402 -27.48 -24.23 7.78
C ALA A 402 -26.36 -24.79 6.89
N GLU A 403 -25.75 -23.92 6.05
CA GLU A 403 -24.91 -24.35 4.92
C GLU A 403 -23.63 -25.08 5.33
N LEU A 404 -23.01 -24.71 6.46
CA LEU A 404 -21.73 -25.25 6.90
C LEU A 404 -21.82 -25.89 8.30
N SER A 405 -22.97 -26.45 8.65
CA SER A 405 -23.23 -27.04 9.97
C SER A 405 -22.37 -28.25 10.31
N ASP A 406 -21.78 -28.90 9.32
CA ASP A 406 -20.88 -30.04 9.42
C ASP A 406 -19.40 -29.70 9.52
N LEU A 407 -19.06 -28.39 9.37
CA LEU A 407 -17.68 -27.87 9.40
C LEU A 407 -17.38 -27.14 10.71
N ARG A 408 -16.08 -27.05 11.02
CA ARG A 408 -15.58 -26.35 12.22
C ARG A 408 -15.34 -24.89 11.86
N LEU A 409 -16.22 -24.00 12.30
CA LEU A 409 -16.18 -22.58 12.01
C LEU A 409 -15.53 -21.79 13.14
N GLY A 410 -14.69 -20.81 12.79
CA GLY A 410 -14.18 -19.78 13.68
C GLY A 410 -14.72 -18.40 13.31
N LEU A 411 -14.81 -17.48 14.27
CA LEU A 411 -15.25 -16.09 14.07
C LEU A 411 -14.19 -15.11 14.50
N LEU A 412 -13.90 -14.11 13.65
CA LEU A 412 -12.92 -13.08 13.92
C LEU A 412 -13.41 -11.69 13.48
N HIS A 413 -13.52 -10.75 14.43
CA HIS A 413 -13.95 -9.39 14.17
C HIS A 413 -13.27 -8.36 15.10
N GLY A 414 -13.52 -7.05 14.89
CA GLY A 414 -12.85 -5.97 15.60
C GLY A 414 -12.97 -6.03 17.14
N ARG A 415 -14.08 -6.51 17.68
CA ARG A 415 -14.36 -6.56 19.13
C ARG A 415 -13.77 -7.76 19.86
N VAL A 416 -13.29 -8.77 19.14
CA VAL A 416 -12.61 -9.92 19.78
C VAL A 416 -11.31 -9.42 20.41
N THR A 417 -11.03 -9.88 21.64
CA THR A 417 -9.80 -9.49 22.35
C THR A 417 -8.54 -9.97 21.63
N ALA A 418 -7.41 -9.32 21.84
CA ALA A 418 -6.15 -9.70 21.19
C ALA A 418 -5.75 -11.16 21.51
N THR A 419 -6.03 -11.63 22.71
CA THR A 419 -5.74 -13.00 23.13
C THR A 419 -6.63 -14.03 22.44
N GLU A 420 -7.93 -13.76 22.34
CA GLU A 420 -8.88 -14.62 21.62
C GLU A 420 -8.58 -14.63 20.12
N LYS A 421 -8.25 -13.46 19.52
CA LYS A 421 -7.80 -13.39 18.11
C LYS A 421 -6.61 -14.30 17.86
N ALA A 422 -5.60 -14.25 18.73
CA ALA A 422 -4.43 -15.11 18.61
C ALA A 422 -4.82 -16.60 18.69
N SER A 423 -5.66 -16.99 19.67
CA SER A 423 -6.12 -18.37 19.83
C SER A 423 -6.87 -18.88 18.59
N VAL A 424 -7.86 -18.13 18.09
CA VAL A 424 -8.63 -18.52 16.89
C VAL A 424 -7.73 -18.64 15.66
N MET A 425 -6.74 -17.75 15.53
CA MET A 425 -5.79 -17.83 14.43
C MET A 425 -4.83 -19.01 14.56
N ASP A 426 -4.41 -19.34 15.75
CA ASP A 426 -3.55 -20.51 16.00
C ASP A 426 -4.31 -21.81 15.72
N ASP A 427 -5.58 -21.92 16.16
CA ASP A 427 -6.47 -23.07 15.86
C ASP A 427 -6.70 -23.19 14.33
N PHE A 428 -6.87 -22.07 13.63
CA PHE A 428 -7.03 -22.06 12.18
C PHE A 428 -5.75 -22.51 11.48
N ARG A 429 -4.57 -22.01 11.89
CA ARG A 429 -3.27 -22.46 11.33
C ARG A 429 -2.97 -23.93 11.60
N ALA A 430 -3.37 -24.43 12.78
CA ALA A 430 -3.20 -25.83 13.13
C ALA A 430 -4.11 -26.78 12.34
N GLY A 431 -5.12 -26.25 11.62
CA GLY A 431 -6.13 -27.02 10.92
C GLY A 431 -7.24 -27.55 11.84
N ASP A 432 -7.36 -26.99 13.06
CA ASP A 432 -8.43 -27.30 14.00
C ASP A 432 -9.75 -26.62 13.62
N LEU A 433 -9.69 -25.57 12.79
CA LEU A 433 -10.83 -24.91 12.16
C LEU A 433 -10.74 -25.07 10.63
N ASP A 434 -11.89 -25.32 10.01
CA ASP A 434 -12.04 -25.51 8.56
C ASP A 434 -12.35 -24.19 7.84
N VAL A 435 -13.18 -23.36 8.45
CA VAL A 435 -13.65 -22.10 7.89
C VAL A 435 -13.47 -20.98 8.91
N LEU A 436 -12.93 -19.85 8.49
CA LEU A 436 -12.81 -18.66 9.32
C LEU A 436 -13.68 -17.53 8.76
N VAL A 437 -14.76 -17.22 9.47
CA VAL A 437 -15.65 -16.09 9.17
C VAL A 437 -15.06 -14.83 9.81
N ALA A 438 -14.85 -13.78 9.01
CA ALA A 438 -14.22 -12.58 9.53
C ALA A 438 -14.67 -11.31 8.83
N THR A 439 -14.49 -10.17 9.51
CA THR A 439 -14.52 -8.84 8.87
C THR A 439 -13.17 -8.54 8.23
N THR A 440 -13.04 -7.38 7.58
CA THR A 440 -11.79 -6.87 6.97
C THR A 440 -10.57 -6.79 7.92
N VAL A 441 -10.73 -7.15 9.20
CA VAL A 441 -9.61 -7.29 10.17
C VAL A 441 -8.56 -8.31 9.71
N ILE A 442 -8.92 -9.20 8.75
CA ILE A 442 -7.98 -10.17 8.14
C ILE A 442 -7.19 -9.57 6.97
N GLU A 443 -7.47 -8.37 6.50
CA GLU A 443 -6.76 -7.74 5.37
C GLU A 443 -5.24 -7.63 5.57
N VAL A 444 -4.77 -7.83 6.79
CA VAL A 444 -3.35 -7.71 7.12
C VAL A 444 -2.73 -9.11 7.26
N GLY A 445 -2.32 -9.65 6.11
CA GLY A 445 -1.18 -10.57 5.98
C GLY A 445 -1.13 -11.81 6.89
N VAL A 446 -2.23 -12.51 7.11
CA VAL A 446 -2.16 -13.80 7.79
C VAL A 446 -1.87 -14.88 6.75
N ASP A 447 -0.63 -15.34 6.69
CA ASP A 447 -0.25 -16.45 5.83
C ASP A 447 -0.74 -17.78 6.43
N VAL A 448 -1.76 -18.35 5.81
CA VAL A 448 -2.24 -19.72 6.07
C VAL A 448 -2.12 -20.49 4.77
N PRO A 449 -1.07 -21.30 4.60
CA PRO A 449 -0.74 -21.93 3.31
C PRO A 449 -1.85 -22.82 2.74
N ASN A 450 -2.70 -23.38 3.61
CA ASN A 450 -3.82 -24.25 3.22
C ASN A 450 -5.13 -23.50 2.98
N ALA A 451 -5.19 -22.19 3.21
CA ALA A 451 -6.41 -21.42 2.96
C ALA A 451 -6.56 -21.09 1.47
N THR A 452 -7.76 -21.29 0.95
CA THR A 452 -8.11 -21.11 -0.46
C THR A 452 -9.27 -20.13 -0.60
#